data_739bc51f7afec30990fffc6de0beba32
#
_entry.id   739bc51f7afec30990fffc6de0beba32
#
_cell.length_a   1.000
_cell.length_b   1.000
_cell.length_c   1.000
_cell.angle_alpha   90.00
_cell.angle_beta   90.00
_cell.angle_gamma   90.00
#
_symmetry.space_group_name_H-M   'P 1'
#
loop_
_entity.id
_entity.type
_entity.pdbx_description
1 polymer ?
#
loop_
_entity_poly.entity_id
_entity_poly.type
_entity_poly.pdbx_seq_one_letter_code
_entity_poly.pdbx_strand_id
1 'polypeptide(L)'
;MERSGLRLQLMKQQALAGDIVLLFADESEALTHPYLARAWAKRGADLRVEAPGQAQKIAMIGALDFISRQLTVVTSQTKRSADFIALLERLDRLHGPKPGAACKPVVIVLDNGPIHASKTARAALAERKHWLTPEWMAKYAPELNDIERQWKTLKAHHLAHKTFKNRDDLKAAIDADILAINSTRKSRPLANQRISA
;
A
#
# COMPACT_ATOMS: atom_id res chain seq x y z
N MET A 1 -23.68 -1.98 -0.61
CA MET A 1 -22.57 -2.54 0.20
C MET A 1 -22.44 -4.05 0.06
N GLU A 2 -23.48 -4.85 0.25
CA GLU A 2 -23.42 -6.33 0.15
C GLU A 2 -22.81 -6.86 -1.15
N ARG A 3 -23.23 -6.35 -2.32
CA ARG A 3 -22.70 -6.82 -3.62
C ARG A 3 -21.18 -6.61 -3.80
N SER A 4 -20.64 -5.50 -3.32
CA SER A 4 -19.19 -5.24 -3.41
C SER A 4 -18.40 -6.15 -2.47
N GLY A 5 -18.93 -6.45 -1.28
CA GLY A 5 -18.31 -7.39 -0.34
C GLY A 5 -18.25 -8.80 -0.89
N LEU A 6 -19.35 -9.30 -1.44
CA LEU A 6 -19.41 -10.64 -2.07
C LEU A 6 -18.45 -10.76 -3.25
N ARG A 7 -18.38 -9.73 -4.09
CA ARG A 7 -17.47 -9.71 -5.25
C ARG A 7 -16.00 -9.73 -4.80
N LEU A 8 -15.66 -8.96 -3.78
CA LEU A 8 -14.31 -8.98 -3.22
C LEU A 8 -13.97 -10.34 -2.59
N GLN A 9 -14.92 -10.99 -1.92
CA GLN A 9 -14.72 -12.36 -1.40
C GLN A 9 -14.41 -13.36 -2.51
N LEU A 10 -15.14 -13.31 -3.64
CA LEU A 10 -14.86 -14.16 -4.80
C LEU A 10 -13.44 -13.92 -5.35
N MET A 11 -13.01 -12.67 -5.48
CA MET A 11 -11.66 -12.34 -5.93
C MET A 11 -10.60 -12.84 -4.94
N LYS A 12 -10.84 -12.74 -3.63
CA LYS A 12 -9.95 -13.32 -2.62
C LYS A 12 -9.85 -14.85 -2.76
N GLN A 13 -10.95 -15.54 -3.04
CA GLN A 13 -10.93 -16.99 -3.31
C GLN A 13 -10.16 -17.34 -4.58
N GLN A 14 -10.35 -16.60 -5.68
CA GLN A 14 -9.58 -16.79 -6.92
C GLN A 14 -8.08 -16.53 -6.70
N ALA A 15 -7.73 -15.52 -5.91
CA ALA A 15 -6.34 -15.26 -5.56
C ALA A 15 -5.73 -16.41 -4.71
N LEU A 16 -6.51 -16.99 -3.79
CA LEU A 16 -6.10 -18.14 -2.99
C LEU A 16 -5.94 -19.41 -3.84
N ALA A 17 -6.81 -19.62 -4.85
CA ALA A 17 -6.67 -20.68 -5.83
C ALA A 17 -5.47 -20.47 -6.77
N GLY A 18 -4.91 -19.26 -6.79
CA GLY A 18 -3.79 -18.91 -7.66
C GLY A 18 -4.21 -18.52 -9.08
N ASP A 19 -5.48 -18.29 -9.33
CA ASP A 19 -6.01 -17.92 -10.64
C ASP A 19 -5.68 -16.49 -11.03
N ILE A 20 -5.64 -15.58 -10.05
CA ILE A 20 -5.33 -14.17 -10.22
C ILE A 20 -4.28 -13.69 -9.22
N VAL A 21 -3.64 -12.56 -9.52
CA VAL A 21 -2.96 -11.72 -8.54
C VAL A 21 -3.94 -10.64 -8.08
N LEU A 22 -4.21 -10.54 -6.78
CA LEU A 22 -5.11 -9.53 -6.21
C LEU A 22 -4.30 -8.49 -5.48
N LEU A 23 -4.38 -7.25 -5.92
CA LEU A 23 -3.69 -6.11 -5.35
C LEU A 23 -4.69 -5.14 -4.72
N PHE A 24 -4.37 -4.60 -3.56
CA PHE A 24 -5.10 -3.51 -2.92
C PHE A 24 -4.24 -2.25 -3.00
N ALA A 25 -4.73 -1.22 -3.66
CA ALA A 25 -4.00 0.03 -3.81
C ALA A 25 -4.70 1.19 -3.09
N ASP A 26 -3.88 2.09 -2.58
CA ASP A 26 -4.31 3.26 -1.84
C ASP A 26 -3.16 4.26 -1.68
N GLU A 27 -3.47 5.48 -1.26
CA GLU A 27 -2.49 6.47 -0.88
C GLU A 27 -2.50 6.79 0.61
N SER A 28 -1.32 7.12 1.11
CA SER A 28 -1.12 7.59 2.48
C SER A 28 -0.12 8.74 2.51
N GLU A 29 0.05 9.37 3.66
CA GLU A 29 1.08 10.38 3.90
C GLU A 29 1.88 10.02 5.13
N ALA A 30 3.17 10.29 5.09
CA ALA A 30 4.06 10.28 6.25
C ALA A 30 4.60 11.68 6.53
N LEU A 31 4.84 11.96 7.81
CA LEU A 31 5.32 13.25 8.30
C LEU A 31 6.74 13.12 8.84
N THR A 32 7.54 14.19 8.73
CA THR A 32 8.83 14.29 9.39
C THR A 32 8.71 14.37 10.92
N HIS A 33 7.52 14.72 11.42
CA HIS A 33 7.21 14.72 12.85
C HIS A 33 6.90 13.32 13.35
N PRO A 34 7.16 13.03 14.64
CA PRO A 34 6.97 11.70 15.19
C PRO A 34 5.50 11.33 15.29
N TYR A 35 5.19 10.09 14.93
CA TYR A 35 3.93 9.45 15.30
C TYR A 35 4.07 8.96 16.74
N LEU A 36 3.18 9.40 17.60
CA LEU A 36 3.17 8.96 19.00
C LEU A 36 2.37 7.66 19.12
N ALA A 37 2.99 6.64 19.67
CA ALA A 37 2.36 5.38 20.00
C ALA A 37 2.52 5.09 21.51
N ARG A 38 1.66 4.22 22.04
CA ARG A 38 1.82 3.77 23.44
C ARG A 38 3.09 2.92 23.55
N ALA A 39 3.90 3.21 24.56
CA ALA A 39 5.11 2.46 24.87
C ALA A 39 5.17 2.13 26.37
N TRP A 40 5.77 0.99 26.69
CA TRP A 40 6.10 0.64 28.06
C TRP A 40 7.40 1.34 28.46
N ALA A 41 7.41 1.97 29.62
CA ALA A 41 8.59 2.61 30.17
C ALA A 41 8.63 2.47 31.69
N LYS A 42 9.80 2.68 32.27
CA LYS A 42 9.94 2.76 33.73
C LYS A 42 9.12 3.96 34.26
N ARG A 43 8.53 3.82 35.44
CA ARG A 43 7.83 4.92 36.10
C ARG A 43 8.76 6.13 36.26
N GLY A 44 8.33 7.30 35.80
CA GLY A 44 9.12 8.53 35.85
C GLY A 44 10.07 8.73 34.68
N ALA A 45 10.11 7.83 33.68
CA ALA A 45 10.91 8.05 32.48
C ALA A 45 10.41 9.25 31.67
N ASP A 46 11.31 10.03 31.13
CA ASP A 46 11.01 11.08 30.18
C ASP A 46 10.72 10.45 28.82
N LEU A 47 9.48 10.58 28.35
CA LEU A 47 9.00 10.03 27.07
C LEU A 47 8.78 11.12 26.02
N ARG A 48 9.32 12.32 26.23
CA ARG A 48 9.22 13.39 25.25
C ARG A 48 9.99 13.03 23.99
N VAL A 49 9.38 13.28 22.83
CA VAL A 49 10.02 13.14 21.52
C VAL A 49 10.08 14.52 20.87
N GLU A 50 11.26 14.93 20.48
CA GLU A 50 11.46 16.23 19.84
C GLU A 50 10.75 16.28 18.49
N ALA A 51 10.07 17.40 18.23
CA ALA A 51 9.37 17.68 16.98
C ALA A 51 9.76 19.10 16.51
N PRO A 52 10.98 19.26 15.99
CA PRO A 52 11.51 20.59 15.65
C PRO A 52 10.85 21.15 14.39
N GLY A 53 10.50 22.42 14.46
CA GLY A 53 10.08 23.21 13.31
C GLY A 53 8.74 22.80 12.73
N GLN A 54 8.56 23.05 11.43
CA GLN A 54 7.32 22.79 10.71
C GLN A 54 7.34 21.41 10.07
N ALA A 55 6.28 20.62 10.27
CA ALA A 55 6.14 19.29 9.68
C ALA A 55 6.18 19.34 8.16
N GLN A 56 7.04 18.53 7.57
CA GLN A 56 7.04 18.25 6.14
C GLN A 56 6.39 16.88 5.90
N LYS A 57 5.83 16.69 4.72
CA LYS A 57 5.14 15.44 4.37
C LYS A 57 5.70 14.80 3.11
N ILE A 58 5.60 13.48 3.05
CA ILE A 58 5.79 12.64 1.88
C ILE A 58 4.50 11.87 1.62
N ALA A 59 4.04 11.89 0.38
CA ALA A 59 2.98 11.01 -0.09
C ALA A 59 3.55 9.62 -0.40
N MET A 60 2.78 8.60 -0.07
CA MET A 60 3.05 7.20 -0.38
C MET A 60 1.87 6.68 -1.19
N ILE A 61 2.11 6.22 -2.40
CA ILE A 61 1.12 5.56 -3.24
C ILE A 61 1.56 4.11 -3.34
N GLY A 62 0.72 3.17 -2.91
CA GLY A 62 1.16 1.79 -2.80
C GLY A 62 0.13 0.77 -3.23
N ALA A 63 0.62 -0.44 -3.48
CA ALA A 63 -0.17 -1.63 -3.73
C ALA A 63 0.30 -2.76 -2.81
N LEU A 64 -0.65 -3.43 -2.17
CA LEU A 64 -0.45 -4.62 -1.34
C LEU A 64 -0.89 -5.85 -2.11
N ASP A 65 -0.01 -6.79 -2.33
CA ASP A 65 -0.38 -8.13 -2.81
C ASP A 65 -1.09 -8.90 -1.69
N PHE A 66 -2.29 -9.40 -2.00
CA PHE A 66 -3.14 -10.09 -1.04
C PHE A 66 -2.51 -11.38 -0.52
N ILE A 67 -1.86 -12.15 -1.38
CA ILE A 67 -1.29 -13.46 -1.04
C ILE A 67 0.10 -13.31 -0.41
N SER A 68 1.02 -12.67 -1.12
CA SER A 68 2.41 -12.52 -0.65
C SER A 68 2.56 -11.51 0.47
N ARG A 69 1.55 -10.67 0.68
CA ARG A 69 1.54 -9.51 1.60
C ARG A 69 2.65 -8.49 1.31
N GLN A 70 3.29 -8.56 0.16
CA GLN A 70 4.32 -7.61 -0.22
C GLN A 70 3.74 -6.27 -0.60
N LEU A 71 4.44 -5.22 -0.21
CA LEU A 71 4.10 -3.83 -0.50
C LEU A 71 4.97 -3.32 -1.66
N THR A 72 4.33 -2.79 -2.68
CA THR A 72 4.97 -1.97 -3.70
C THR A 72 4.59 -0.52 -3.44
N VAL A 73 5.55 0.36 -3.14
CA VAL A 73 5.27 1.75 -2.76
C VAL A 73 6.11 2.69 -3.60
N VAL A 74 5.48 3.74 -4.10
CA VAL A 74 6.11 4.92 -4.72
C VAL A 74 5.95 6.09 -3.75
N THR A 75 7.03 6.78 -3.46
CA THR A 75 7.03 7.99 -2.64
C THR A 75 7.12 9.23 -3.52
N SER A 76 6.33 10.26 -3.17
CA SER A 76 6.30 11.54 -3.89
C SER A 76 6.12 12.72 -2.92
N GLN A 77 6.39 13.92 -3.39
CA GLN A 77 6.08 15.15 -2.65
C GLN A 77 4.60 15.54 -2.79
N THR A 78 3.91 14.95 -3.74
CA THR A 78 2.51 15.27 -4.08
C THR A 78 1.66 14.01 -4.13
N LYS A 79 0.34 14.17 -4.10
CA LYS A 79 -0.64 13.13 -4.42
C LYS A 79 -1.34 13.49 -5.72
N ARG A 80 -0.78 13.08 -6.84
CA ARG A 80 -1.32 13.36 -8.17
C ARG A 80 -1.49 12.07 -8.97
N SER A 81 -2.28 12.13 -10.01
CA SER A 81 -2.45 10.99 -10.93
C SER A 81 -1.14 10.50 -11.54
N ALA A 82 -0.15 11.40 -11.73
CA ALA A 82 1.19 11.02 -12.18
C ALA A 82 1.89 10.07 -11.19
N ASP A 83 1.69 10.27 -9.88
CA ASP A 83 2.27 9.42 -8.86
C ASP A 83 1.61 8.03 -8.86
N PHE A 84 0.30 7.97 -9.11
CA PHE A 84 -0.42 6.71 -9.32
C PHE A 84 0.06 6.00 -10.60
N ILE A 85 0.29 6.73 -11.70
CA ILE A 85 0.83 6.17 -12.95
C ILE A 85 2.22 5.59 -12.70
N ALA A 86 3.08 6.27 -11.92
CA ALA A 86 4.38 5.72 -11.53
C ALA A 86 4.27 4.40 -10.72
N LEU A 87 3.22 4.25 -9.89
CA LEU A 87 2.92 2.97 -9.26
C LEU A 87 2.54 1.91 -10.32
N LEU A 88 1.68 2.23 -11.28
CA LEU A 88 1.30 1.31 -12.36
C LEU A 88 2.52 0.85 -13.17
N GLU A 89 3.44 1.75 -13.51
CA GLU A 89 4.71 1.41 -14.18
C GLU A 89 5.59 0.47 -13.35
N ARG A 90 5.57 0.61 -12.03
CA ARG A 90 6.26 -0.31 -11.14
C ARG A 90 5.59 -1.69 -11.13
N LEU A 91 4.26 -1.73 -11.17
CA LEU A 91 3.48 -2.95 -11.29
C LEU A 91 3.67 -3.63 -12.66
N ASP A 92 3.84 -2.87 -13.76
CA ASP A 92 4.20 -3.41 -15.09
C ASP A 92 5.47 -4.27 -15.00
N ARG A 93 6.49 -3.76 -14.30
CA ARG A 93 7.77 -4.49 -14.13
C ARG A 93 7.64 -5.76 -13.29
N LEU A 94 6.72 -5.78 -12.32
CA LEU A 94 6.53 -6.88 -11.38
C LEU A 94 5.60 -7.96 -11.93
N HIS A 95 4.48 -7.55 -12.50
CA HIS A 95 3.35 -8.41 -12.86
C HIS A 95 2.97 -8.38 -14.34
N GLY A 96 3.46 -7.38 -15.09
CA GLY A 96 3.14 -7.23 -16.52
C GLY A 96 3.64 -8.38 -17.37
N PRO A 97 3.11 -8.49 -18.60
CA PRO A 97 3.50 -9.53 -19.55
C PRO A 97 5.00 -9.53 -19.81
N LYS A 98 5.60 -10.72 -19.85
CA LYS A 98 7.01 -10.92 -20.20
C LYS A 98 7.10 -11.80 -21.44
N PRO A 99 8.04 -11.54 -22.35
CA PRO A 99 8.24 -12.39 -23.53
C PRO A 99 8.41 -13.86 -23.12
N GLY A 100 7.63 -14.75 -23.74
CA GLY A 100 7.72 -16.19 -23.51
C GLY A 100 7.17 -16.71 -22.19
N ALA A 101 6.57 -15.86 -21.35
CA ALA A 101 5.96 -16.26 -20.09
C ALA A 101 4.44 -16.03 -20.09
N ALA A 102 3.69 -16.97 -19.52
CA ALA A 102 2.28 -16.75 -19.27
C ALA A 102 2.08 -15.63 -18.25
N CYS A 103 1.26 -14.65 -18.58
CA CYS A 103 0.91 -13.56 -17.66
C CYS A 103 -0.34 -13.97 -16.87
N LYS A 104 -0.20 -13.98 -15.54
CA LYS A 104 -1.35 -14.19 -14.66
C LYS A 104 -2.20 -12.92 -14.64
N PRO A 105 -3.54 -13.02 -14.78
CA PRO A 105 -4.42 -11.85 -14.65
C PRO A 105 -4.24 -11.16 -13.30
N VAL A 106 -4.15 -9.84 -13.31
CA VAL A 106 -4.04 -9.02 -12.12
C VAL A 106 -5.32 -8.22 -11.93
N VAL A 107 -5.86 -8.25 -10.72
CA VAL A 107 -6.96 -7.38 -10.30
C VAL A 107 -6.42 -6.38 -9.29
N ILE A 108 -6.59 -5.10 -9.56
CA ILE A 108 -6.24 -4.02 -8.65
C ILE A 108 -7.49 -3.37 -8.07
N VAL A 109 -7.64 -3.47 -6.75
CA VAL A 109 -8.75 -2.86 -6.00
C VAL A 109 -8.39 -1.42 -5.72
N LEU A 110 -9.26 -0.50 -6.14
CA LEU A 110 -9.07 0.95 -6.04
C LEU A 110 -10.28 1.60 -5.39
N ASP A 111 -10.04 2.67 -4.64
CA ASP A 111 -11.11 3.59 -4.27
C ASP A 111 -11.47 4.53 -5.43
N ASN A 112 -12.54 5.31 -5.24
CA ASN A 112 -12.98 6.29 -6.23
C ASN A 112 -12.31 7.67 -6.04
N GLY A 113 -11.12 7.71 -5.43
CA GLY A 113 -10.34 8.92 -5.21
C GLY A 113 -9.99 9.65 -6.52
N PRO A 114 -9.83 10.98 -6.47
CA PRO A 114 -9.58 11.81 -7.66
C PRO A 114 -8.32 11.38 -8.43
N ILE A 115 -7.30 10.89 -7.74
CA ILE A 115 -6.03 10.50 -8.38
C ILE A 115 -6.19 9.22 -9.21
N HIS A 116 -7.07 8.30 -8.79
CA HIS A 116 -7.38 7.05 -9.49
C HIS A 116 -8.42 7.27 -10.59
N ALA A 117 -9.40 8.14 -10.36
CA ALA A 117 -10.53 8.37 -11.26
C ALA A 117 -10.28 9.43 -12.35
N SER A 118 -9.12 10.09 -12.37
CA SER A 118 -8.77 11.10 -13.37
C SER A 118 -8.72 10.52 -14.78
N LYS A 119 -8.87 11.40 -15.80
CA LYS A 119 -8.76 10.99 -17.21
C LYS A 119 -7.42 10.31 -17.52
N THR A 120 -6.31 10.86 -16.99
CA THR A 120 -4.96 10.31 -17.20
C THR A 120 -4.77 8.96 -16.53
N ALA A 121 -5.25 8.80 -15.29
CA ALA A 121 -5.20 7.52 -14.59
C ALA A 121 -6.04 6.44 -15.29
N ARG A 122 -7.26 6.81 -15.75
CA ARG A 122 -8.12 5.88 -16.51
C ARG A 122 -7.51 5.49 -17.86
N ALA A 123 -6.85 6.40 -18.55
CA ALA A 123 -6.12 6.09 -19.78
C ALA A 123 -4.99 5.12 -19.51
N ALA A 124 -4.17 5.36 -18.48
CA ALA A 124 -3.09 4.48 -18.09
C ALA A 124 -3.58 3.07 -17.66
N LEU A 125 -4.72 2.96 -16.99
CA LEU A 125 -5.35 1.68 -16.69
C LEU A 125 -5.86 0.99 -17.96
N ALA A 126 -6.46 1.75 -18.91
CA ALA A 126 -6.97 1.20 -20.16
C ALA A 126 -5.87 0.62 -21.06
N GLU A 127 -4.68 1.22 -21.09
CA GLU A 127 -3.50 0.68 -21.79
C GLU A 127 -3.10 -0.71 -21.26
N ARG A 128 -3.37 -0.99 -19.99
CA ARG A 128 -3.01 -2.22 -19.26
C ARG A 128 -4.14 -3.26 -19.22
N LYS A 129 -5.29 -2.99 -19.84
CA LYS A 129 -6.51 -3.84 -19.77
C LYS A 129 -6.29 -5.30 -20.18
N HIS A 130 -5.24 -5.58 -20.92
CA HIS A 130 -4.92 -6.94 -21.40
C HIS A 130 -4.35 -7.86 -20.31
N TRP A 131 -3.90 -7.30 -19.17
CA TRP A 131 -3.39 -8.06 -18.02
C TRP A 131 -3.85 -7.50 -16.66
N LEU A 132 -4.25 -6.23 -16.57
CA LEU A 132 -4.65 -5.55 -15.34
C LEU A 132 -6.11 -5.09 -15.42
N THR A 133 -6.92 -5.54 -14.47
CA THR A 133 -8.34 -5.15 -14.35
C THR A 133 -8.53 -4.31 -13.08
N PRO A 134 -8.99 -3.06 -13.17
CA PRO A 134 -9.35 -2.28 -11.99
C PRO A 134 -10.70 -2.74 -11.44
N GLU A 135 -10.76 -2.96 -10.13
CA GLU A 135 -11.98 -3.18 -9.37
C GLU A 135 -12.23 -1.99 -8.45
N TRP A 136 -13.34 -1.31 -8.67
CA TRP A 136 -13.69 -0.09 -7.92
C TRP A 136 -14.48 -0.45 -6.67
N MET A 137 -13.97 -0.03 -5.52
CA MET A 137 -14.67 -0.21 -4.24
C MET A 137 -15.93 0.64 -4.16
N ALA A 138 -16.89 0.19 -3.36
CA ALA A 138 -18.02 1.03 -2.97
C ALA A 138 -17.52 2.27 -2.22
N LYS A 139 -18.20 3.40 -2.42
CA LYS A 139 -17.92 4.62 -1.65
C LYS A 139 -18.06 4.35 -0.15
N TYR A 140 -17.15 4.92 0.64
CA TYR A 140 -17.17 4.84 2.10
C TYR A 140 -17.05 3.42 2.70
N ALA A 141 -16.24 2.56 2.08
CA ALA A 141 -15.94 1.22 2.58
C ALA A 141 -14.42 0.99 2.75
N PRO A 142 -13.71 1.84 3.51
CA PRO A 142 -12.26 1.72 3.69
C PRO A 142 -11.86 0.42 4.38
N GLU A 143 -12.75 -0.16 5.21
CA GLU A 143 -12.53 -1.44 5.90
C GLU A 143 -12.31 -2.61 4.92
N LEU A 144 -12.75 -2.47 3.67
CA LEU A 144 -12.55 -3.46 2.62
C LEU A 144 -11.17 -3.34 1.96
N ASN A 145 -10.43 -2.25 2.22
CA ASN A 145 -9.10 -2.04 1.64
C ASN A 145 -7.99 -2.56 2.58
N ASP A 146 -7.50 -3.75 2.31
CA ASP A 146 -6.49 -4.43 3.14
C ASP A 146 -5.18 -3.63 3.31
N ILE A 147 -4.86 -2.71 2.40
CA ILE A 147 -3.64 -1.89 2.49
C ILE A 147 -3.71 -0.83 3.59
N GLU A 148 -4.90 -0.35 3.97
CA GLU A 148 -5.04 0.65 5.02
C GLU A 148 -4.43 0.18 6.36
N ARG A 149 -4.61 -1.11 6.68
CA ARG A 149 -4.00 -1.70 7.87
C ARG A 149 -2.46 -1.65 7.79
N GLN A 150 -1.91 -1.76 6.58
CA GLN A 150 -0.46 -1.68 6.39
C GLN A 150 0.06 -0.27 6.64
N TRP A 151 -0.67 0.76 6.18
CA TRP A 151 -0.33 2.14 6.48
C TRP A 151 -0.36 2.44 7.98
N LYS A 152 -1.37 1.94 8.68
CA LYS A 152 -1.46 2.05 10.16
C LYS A 152 -0.27 1.37 10.83
N THR A 153 0.08 0.16 10.42
CA THR A 153 1.23 -0.59 10.94
C THR A 153 2.55 0.13 10.68
N LEU A 154 2.77 0.63 9.46
CA LEU A 154 3.97 1.38 9.10
C LEU A 154 4.14 2.60 10.01
N LYS A 155 3.08 3.40 10.19
CA LYS A 155 3.11 4.59 11.02
C LYS A 155 3.31 4.28 12.50
N ALA A 156 2.61 3.26 13.03
CA ALA A 156 2.58 2.96 14.46
C ALA A 156 3.81 2.16 14.95
N HIS A 157 4.49 1.42 14.08
CA HIS A 157 5.58 0.52 14.50
C HIS A 157 6.93 0.85 13.85
N HIS A 158 6.94 1.40 12.65
CA HIS A 158 8.17 1.67 11.93
C HIS A 158 8.59 3.15 11.99
N LEU A 159 7.61 4.06 11.89
CA LEU A 159 7.85 5.51 11.95
C LEU A 159 7.54 6.11 13.33
N ALA A 160 7.02 5.30 14.28
CA ALA A 160 6.68 5.78 15.61
C ALA A 160 7.91 6.27 16.37
N HIS A 161 7.74 7.37 17.14
CA HIS A 161 8.75 7.99 17.97
C HIS A 161 10.03 8.45 17.23
N LYS A 162 9.98 8.50 15.89
CA LYS A 162 11.10 8.97 15.06
C LYS A 162 10.81 10.36 14.53
N THR A 163 11.80 11.25 14.64
CA THR A 163 11.81 12.57 14.03
C THR A 163 12.82 12.57 12.89
N PHE A 164 12.45 13.13 11.76
CA PHE A 164 13.28 13.20 10.56
C PHE A 164 13.65 14.66 10.30
N LYS A 165 14.91 14.93 9.97
CA LYS A 165 15.42 16.29 9.72
C LYS A 165 14.79 16.93 8.49
N ASN A 166 14.51 16.12 7.47
CA ASN A 166 13.98 16.56 6.19
C ASN A 166 13.21 15.43 5.49
N ARG A 167 12.66 15.71 4.30
CA ARG A 167 11.94 14.74 3.49
C ARG A 167 12.80 13.59 2.99
N ASP A 168 14.08 13.84 2.72
CA ASP A 168 14.96 12.80 2.15
C ASP A 168 15.27 11.75 3.22
N ASP A 169 15.52 12.17 4.46
CA ASP A 169 15.69 11.27 5.60
C ASP A 169 14.41 10.42 5.84
N LEU A 170 13.25 11.08 5.80
CA LEU A 170 11.96 10.37 5.92
C LEU A 170 11.75 9.38 4.78
N LYS A 171 12.07 9.78 3.53
CA LYS A 171 11.97 8.89 2.37
C LYS A 171 12.88 7.67 2.52
N ALA A 172 14.13 7.88 2.88
CA ALA A 172 15.10 6.80 3.09
C ALA A 172 14.63 5.81 4.16
N ALA A 173 14.05 6.33 5.26
CA ALA A 173 13.47 5.48 6.31
C ALA A 173 12.27 4.68 5.80
N ILE A 174 11.34 5.29 5.05
CA ILE A 174 10.20 4.60 4.45
C ILE A 174 10.68 3.49 3.52
N ASP A 175 11.62 3.78 2.62
CA ASP A 175 12.14 2.81 1.66
C ASP A 175 12.81 1.62 2.39
N ALA A 176 13.62 1.88 3.42
CA ALA A 176 14.24 0.85 4.24
C ALA A 176 13.21 0.00 5.00
N ASP A 177 12.21 0.63 5.60
CA ASP A 177 11.15 -0.06 6.34
C ASP A 177 10.30 -0.96 5.41
N ILE A 178 9.96 -0.48 4.19
CA ILE A 178 9.25 -1.29 3.19
C ILE A 178 10.09 -2.50 2.76
N LEU A 179 11.39 -2.33 2.53
CA LEU A 179 12.29 -3.44 2.22
C LEU A 179 12.35 -4.46 3.36
N ALA A 180 12.48 -4.02 4.60
CA ALA A 180 12.51 -4.89 5.78
C ALA A 180 11.18 -5.67 5.96
N ILE A 181 10.05 -4.98 5.80
CA ILE A 181 8.71 -5.58 5.83
C ILE A 181 8.59 -6.67 4.76
N ASN A 182 8.97 -6.36 3.52
CA ASN A 182 8.88 -7.30 2.41
C ASN A 182 9.83 -8.49 2.59
N SER A 183 11.04 -8.27 3.08
CA SER A 183 12.00 -9.34 3.38
C SER A 183 11.46 -10.31 4.44
N THR A 184 10.92 -9.77 5.54
CA THR A 184 10.30 -10.58 6.61
C THR A 184 9.13 -11.42 6.07
N ARG A 185 8.31 -10.85 5.18
CA ARG A 185 7.16 -11.53 4.60
C ARG A 185 7.53 -12.62 3.62
N LYS A 186 8.64 -12.46 2.89
CA LYS A 186 9.20 -13.55 2.05
C LYS A 186 9.64 -14.74 2.88
N SER A 187 10.31 -14.49 4.00
CA SER A 187 10.82 -15.56 4.88
C SER A 187 9.71 -16.23 5.71
N ARG A 188 8.61 -15.51 5.98
CA ARG A 188 7.47 -15.98 6.79
C ARG A 188 6.16 -15.55 6.16
N PRO A 189 5.68 -16.20 5.09
CA PRO A 189 4.41 -15.84 4.47
C PRO A 189 3.26 -16.04 5.45
N LEU A 190 2.51 -14.97 5.73
CA LEU A 190 1.37 -14.95 6.65
C LEU A 190 0.09 -15.53 6.03
N ALA A 191 0.13 -15.93 4.76
CA ALA A 191 -1.04 -16.26 3.97
C ALA A 191 -1.91 -17.38 4.55
N ASN A 192 -1.33 -18.31 5.32
CA ASN A 192 -2.04 -19.50 5.77
C ASN A 192 -2.67 -19.38 7.17
N GLN A 193 -2.52 -18.27 7.89
CA GLN A 193 -2.94 -18.19 9.30
C GLN A 193 -4.23 -17.42 9.57
N ARG A 194 -4.90 -16.83 8.58
CA ARG A 194 -6.05 -15.92 8.79
C ARG A 194 -7.26 -16.16 7.90
N ILE A 195 -7.44 -17.36 7.37
CA ILE A 195 -8.61 -17.70 6.55
C ILE A 195 -9.67 -18.45 7.37
N SER A 196 -9.40 -18.72 8.62
CA SER A 196 -10.35 -19.36 9.53
C SER A 196 -10.79 -18.37 10.62
N ALA A 197 -11.69 -17.48 10.28
CA ALA A 197 -12.62 -16.81 11.19
C ALA A 197 -13.69 -16.07 10.38
#